data_2aa98c979842fc810d4babf8a735c34a
#
_entry.id   2aa98c979842fc810d4babf8a735c34a
#
_cell.length_a   1.000
_cell.length_b   1.000
_cell.length_c   1.000
_cell.angle_alpha   90.00
_cell.angle_beta   90.00
_cell.angle_gamma   90.00
#
_symmetry.space_group_name_H-M   'P 1'
#
loop_
_entity.id
_entity.type
_entity.pdbx_description
1 polymer ?
#
loop_
_entity_poly.entity_id
_entity_poly.type
_entity_poly.pdbx_seq_one_letter_code
_entity_poly.pdbx_strand_id
1 'polypeptide(L)'
;WEGLYAYTRSVHLSDKPLERINPRQGTPEPSDPGIDRTPKLFIGGKQTRADSGYSYPIFSRDGKQMGLVGQGNRKDIRNAVEAANSARSWAKSTAHLRAQILYYLGENLSIRADEFARRISEMTGQDSKESKEEVKLSIERLFTYAGWADKYDGAVHGAPIRGVALAMKEPVGTIGIICPDALPLLGLISLIAPALSMGNTCVVVPSEPFPLSATDLYQVFETSDLPSGVVNLVTARHGEVIESLSGHMDLDAVWYFGSSGLSATVEKLS
;
A
#
# COMPACT_ATOMS: atom_id res chain seq x y z
N TRP A 1 5.24 -18.30 15.77
CA TRP A 1 5.73 -17.95 14.43
C TRP A 1 5.49 -19.05 13.40
N GLU A 2 5.48 -20.32 13.79
CA GLU A 2 5.26 -21.45 12.87
C GLU A 2 3.84 -21.52 12.29
N GLY A 3 2.83 -21.00 12.95
CA GLY A 3 1.44 -21.02 12.47
C GLY A 3 1.17 -20.11 11.26
N LEU A 4 1.96 -19.04 11.07
CA LEU A 4 1.78 -18.12 9.94
C LEU A 4 2.31 -18.73 8.63
N TYR A 5 3.29 -19.62 8.69
CA TYR A 5 3.87 -20.26 7.50
C TYR A 5 3.02 -21.43 6.98
N ALA A 6 2.15 -22.01 7.80
CA ALA A 6 1.35 -23.17 7.39
C ALA A 6 0.24 -22.84 6.39
N TYR A 7 -0.17 -21.57 6.28
CA TYR A 7 -1.24 -21.11 5.39
C TYR A 7 -0.77 -20.17 4.26
N THR A 8 0.49 -19.76 4.26
CA THR A 8 1.07 -19.07 3.13
C THR A 8 1.53 -20.10 2.11
N ARG A 9 0.79 -20.27 1.02
CA ARG A 9 1.28 -20.99 -0.16
C ARG A 9 2.55 -20.26 -0.59
N SER A 10 3.72 -20.91 -0.46
CA SER A 10 4.96 -20.37 -0.97
C SER A 10 4.81 -20.18 -2.47
N VAL A 11 4.55 -18.96 -2.89
CA VAL A 11 4.75 -18.59 -4.28
C VAL A 11 6.26 -18.53 -4.43
N HIS A 12 6.85 -19.54 -5.04
CA HIS A 12 8.22 -19.48 -5.52
C HIS A 12 8.26 -18.36 -6.56
N LEU A 13 8.60 -17.17 -6.12
CA LEU A 13 9.14 -16.16 -7.01
C LEU A 13 10.37 -16.80 -7.63
N SER A 14 10.37 -16.93 -8.94
CA SER A 14 11.49 -17.51 -9.68
C SER A 14 12.79 -16.87 -9.18
N ASP A 15 13.84 -17.67 -8.94
CA ASP A 15 15.20 -17.23 -8.56
C ASP A 15 15.90 -16.37 -9.63
N LYS A 16 15.16 -15.81 -10.56
CA LYS A 16 15.69 -14.81 -11.49
C LYS A 16 15.92 -13.53 -10.71
N PRO A 17 17.16 -13.04 -10.62
CA PRO A 17 17.43 -11.73 -10.05
C PRO A 17 16.53 -10.72 -10.78
N LEU A 18 15.75 -9.98 -10.02
CA LEU A 18 14.93 -8.88 -10.55
C LEU A 18 15.90 -7.93 -11.25
N GLU A 19 15.92 -7.92 -12.57
CA GLU A 19 16.67 -6.94 -13.33
C GLU A 19 16.17 -5.58 -12.89
N ARG A 20 17.10 -4.72 -12.45
CA ARG A 20 16.80 -3.31 -12.16
C ARG A 20 16.20 -2.72 -13.42
N ILE A 21 14.90 -2.51 -13.42
CA ILE A 21 14.23 -1.72 -14.45
C ILE A 21 14.66 -0.28 -14.20
N ASN A 22 15.73 0.16 -14.86
CA ASN A 22 16.04 1.58 -14.91
C ASN A 22 14.91 2.23 -15.72
N PRO A 23 14.10 3.12 -15.14
CA PRO A 23 13.13 3.86 -15.91
C PRO A 23 13.90 4.65 -16.96
N ARG A 24 13.67 4.34 -18.25
CA ARG A 24 14.26 5.13 -19.33
C ARG A 24 13.76 6.55 -19.14
N GLN A 25 14.68 7.49 -19.01
CA GLN A 25 14.38 8.91 -19.04
C GLN A 25 13.93 9.27 -20.47
N GLY A 26 12.63 9.13 -20.73
CA GLY A 26 12.02 9.67 -21.94
C GLY A 26 11.91 11.19 -21.79
N THR A 27 12.18 11.92 -22.85
CA THR A 27 11.82 13.34 -22.91
C THR A 27 10.29 13.45 -22.90
N PRO A 28 9.69 14.23 -21.98
CA PRO A 28 8.25 14.41 -21.94
C PRO A 28 7.78 15.06 -23.25
N GLU A 29 6.83 14.41 -23.95
CA GLU A 29 6.14 15.07 -25.03
C GLU A 29 5.29 16.23 -24.48
N PRO A 30 5.21 17.38 -25.18
CA PRO A 30 4.35 18.47 -24.76
C PRO A 30 2.91 17.97 -24.74
N SER A 31 2.30 17.94 -23.55
CA SER A 31 0.90 17.57 -23.38
C SER A 31 0.02 18.62 -24.06
N ASP A 32 -0.93 18.17 -24.88
CA ASP A 32 -2.07 18.96 -25.34
C ASP A 32 -2.68 19.70 -24.10
N PRO A 33 -3.03 21.01 -24.21
CA PRO A 33 -3.63 21.77 -23.10
C PRO A 33 -5.05 21.29 -22.76
N GLY A 34 -5.19 19.99 -22.60
CA GLY A 34 -6.40 19.30 -22.18
C GLY A 34 -6.63 19.34 -20.68
N ILE A 35 -7.68 18.66 -20.23
CA ILE A 35 -8.02 18.50 -18.83
C ILE A 35 -6.86 17.85 -18.08
N ASP A 36 -6.40 18.48 -17.00
CA ASP A 36 -5.39 17.91 -16.09
C ASP A 36 -5.90 16.60 -15.47
N ARG A 37 -5.36 15.49 -15.94
CA ARG A 37 -5.67 14.14 -15.48
C ARG A 37 -4.62 13.57 -14.52
N THR A 38 -3.72 14.41 -14.02
CA THR A 38 -2.67 13.98 -13.08
C THR A 38 -3.31 13.49 -11.80
N PRO A 39 -3.18 12.19 -11.43
CA PRO A 39 -3.61 11.69 -10.14
C PRO A 39 -2.92 12.46 -9.02
N LYS A 40 -3.72 12.84 -8.02
CA LYS A 40 -3.25 13.52 -6.83
C LYS A 40 -2.86 12.48 -5.78
N LEU A 41 -2.25 12.94 -4.68
CA LEU A 41 -2.07 12.12 -3.49
C LEU A 41 -3.44 11.80 -2.87
N PHE A 42 -3.53 10.73 -2.08
CA PHE A 42 -4.74 10.38 -1.33
C PHE A 42 -4.44 10.48 0.16
N ILE A 43 -4.88 11.55 0.80
CA ILE A 43 -4.59 11.85 2.19
C ILE A 43 -5.89 12.20 2.92
N GLY A 44 -6.15 11.56 4.05
CA GLY A 44 -7.34 11.81 4.86
C GLY A 44 -8.65 11.51 4.12
N GLY A 45 -8.67 10.50 3.24
CA GLY A 45 -9.83 10.12 2.42
C GLY A 45 -10.13 11.11 1.28
N LYS A 46 -9.17 11.95 0.89
CA LYS A 46 -9.34 12.96 -0.15
C LYS A 46 -8.17 12.97 -1.11
N GLN A 47 -8.46 13.29 -2.36
CA GLN A 47 -7.44 13.57 -3.35
C GLN A 47 -6.84 14.97 -3.10
N THR A 48 -5.56 15.01 -2.75
CA THR A 48 -4.84 16.23 -2.36
C THR A 48 -3.68 16.47 -3.33
N ARG A 49 -3.51 17.69 -3.82
CA ARG A 49 -2.34 18.05 -4.62
C ARG A 49 -1.08 17.93 -3.78
N ALA A 50 0.02 17.45 -4.39
CA ALA A 50 1.33 17.49 -3.76
C ALA A 50 1.68 18.92 -3.35
N ASP A 51 2.23 19.10 -2.15
CA ASP A 51 2.58 20.42 -1.59
C ASP A 51 3.57 21.18 -2.48
N SER A 52 4.50 20.46 -3.10
CA SER A 52 5.44 21.04 -4.06
C SER A 52 4.80 21.56 -5.32
N GLY A 53 3.60 21.08 -5.68
CA GLY A 53 2.96 21.29 -6.98
C GLY A 53 3.64 20.54 -8.14
N TYR A 54 4.71 19.75 -7.85
CA TYR A 54 5.40 18.97 -8.86
C TYR A 54 4.71 17.64 -9.15
N SER A 55 4.98 17.13 -10.34
CA SER A 55 4.59 15.80 -10.80
C SER A 55 5.77 15.15 -11.53
N TYR A 56 5.76 13.83 -11.61
CA TYR A 56 6.73 13.10 -12.40
C TYR A 56 6.04 12.20 -13.43
N PRO A 57 6.67 12.01 -14.61
CA PRO A 57 6.10 11.19 -15.67
C PRO A 57 6.23 9.69 -15.35
N ILE A 58 5.18 8.94 -15.71
CA ILE A 58 5.16 7.49 -15.68
C ILE A 58 5.25 6.98 -17.12
N PHE A 59 6.16 6.04 -17.33
CA PHE A 59 6.40 5.45 -18.63
C PHE A 59 6.00 3.99 -18.64
N SER A 60 5.46 3.53 -19.78
CA SER A 60 5.31 2.12 -20.07
C SER A 60 6.69 1.46 -20.28
N ARG A 61 6.74 0.15 -20.27
CA ARG A 61 7.97 -0.59 -20.58
C ARG A 61 8.58 -0.19 -21.94
N ASP A 62 7.75 0.16 -22.90
CA ASP A 62 8.17 0.59 -24.25
C ASP A 62 8.66 2.03 -24.30
N GLY A 63 8.68 2.74 -23.18
CA GLY A 63 9.13 4.12 -23.06
C GLY A 63 8.09 5.17 -23.48
N LYS A 64 6.83 4.78 -23.73
CA LYS A 64 5.73 5.71 -23.97
C LYS A 64 5.25 6.32 -22.65
N GLN A 65 5.10 7.63 -22.59
CA GLN A 65 4.52 8.29 -21.44
C GLN A 65 3.04 7.91 -21.29
N MET A 66 2.68 7.37 -20.13
CA MET A 66 1.32 6.97 -19.79
C MET A 66 0.56 8.06 -19.05
N GLY A 67 1.26 8.92 -18.33
CA GLY A 67 0.66 9.99 -17.55
C GLY A 67 1.67 10.64 -16.63
N LEU A 68 1.17 11.51 -15.77
CA LEU A 68 1.91 12.15 -14.67
C LEU A 68 1.28 11.71 -13.35
N VAL A 69 2.06 11.66 -12.28
CA VAL A 69 1.55 11.51 -10.91
C VAL A 69 2.12 12.61 -10.03
N GLY A 70 1.40 13.00 -8.98
CA GLY A 70 1.89 14.00 -8.02
C GLY A 70 3.18 13.52 -7.34
N GLN A 71 4.15 14.43 -7.19
CA GLN A 71 5.40 14.16 -6.48
C GLN A 71 5.29 14.64 -5.04
N GLY A 72 4.97 13.72 -4.14
CA GLY A 72 4.92 13.97 -2.71
C GLY A 72 6.29 14.30 -2.12
N ASN A 73 6.29 15.07 -1.07
CA ASN A 73 7.48 15.52 -0.35
C ASN A 73 7.34 15.28 1.16
N ARG A 74 8.32 15.76 1.94
CA ARG A 74 8.34 15.65 3.41
C ARG A 74 7.06 16.19 4.06
N LYS A 75 6.49 17.28 3.56
CA LYS A 75 5.27 17.88 4.13
C LYS A 75 4.04 17.01 3.86
N ASP A 76 3.99 16.39 2.68
CA ASP A 76 2.92 15.45 2.33
C ASP A 76 2.98 14.19 3.20
N ILE A 77 4.18 13.67 3.49
CA ILE A 77 4.39 12.58 4.45
C ILE A 77 3.86 12.99 5.84
N ARG A 78 4.25 14.18 6.35
CA ARG A 78 3.72 14.68 7.63
C ARG A 78 2.20 14.76 7.63
N ASN A 79 1.61 15.36 6.60
CA ASN A 79 0.15 15.50 6.50
C ASN A 79 -0.54 14.12 6.46
N ALA A 80 0.07 13.14 5.78
CA ALA A 80 -0.42 11.76 5.73
C ALA A 80 -0.34 11.07 7.11
N VAL A 81 0.75 11.28 7.85
CA VAL A 81 0.90 10.75 9.22
C VAL A 81 -0.11 11.42 10.18
N GLU A 82 -0.31 12.73 10.10
CA GLU A 82 -1.32 13.44 10.88
C GLU A 82 -2.74 12.89 10.58
N ALA A 83 -3.06 12.65 9.31
CA ALA A 83 -4.33 12.06 8.91
C ALA A 83 -4.49 10.63 9.42
N ALA A 84 -3.45 9.80 9.33
CA ALA A 84 -3.45 8.43 9.83
C ALA A 84 -3.63 8.38 11.35
N ASN A 85 -2.95 9.25 12.10
CA ASN A 85 -3.08 9.36 13.55
C ASN A 85 -4.47 9.84 13.98
N SER A 86 -5.08 10.74 13.20
CA SER A 86 -6.46 11.18 13.43
C SER A 86 -7.47 10.04 13.23
N ALA A 87 -7.14 9.04 12.42
CA ALA A 87 -7.95 7.87 12.13
C ALA A 87 -7.70 6.67 13.09
N ARG A 88 -6.90 6.81 14.15
CA ARG A 88 -6.58 5.73 15.10
C ARG A 88 -7.81 5.13 15.81
N SER A 89 -8.97 5.77 15.75
CA SER A 89 -10.24 5.17 16.19
C SER A 89 -10.57 3.87 15.43
N TRP A 90 -9.97 3.65 14.24
CA TRP A 90 -10.02 2.39 13.50
C TRP A 90 -9.63 1.18 14.35
N ALA A 91 -8.63 1.30 15.23
CA ALA A 91 -8.22 0.29 16.18
C ALA A 91 -9.35 -0.17 17.13
N LYS A 92 -10.30 0.72 17.41
CA LYS A 92 -11.46 0.44 18.29
C LYS A 92 -12.66 -0.12 17.55
N SER A 93 -12.62 -0.18 16.22
CA SER A 93 -13.66 -0.80 15.43
C SER A 93 -13.71 -2.30 15.70
N THR A 94 -14.89 -2.90 15.56
CA THR A 94 -15.01 -4.35 15.74
C THR A 94 -14.26 -5.10 14.64
N ALA A 95 -13.74 -6.27 14.96
CA ALA A 95 -13.12 -7.14 13.96
C ALA A 95 -14.06 -7.46 12.80
N HIS A 96 -15.35 -7.63 13.10
CA HIS A 96 -16.40 -7.84 12.10
C HIS A 96 -16.53 -6.66 11.12
N LEU A 97 -16.52 -5.42 11.62
CA LEU A 97 -16.57 -4.23 10.74
C LEU A 97 -15.34 -4.15 9.85
N ARG A 98 -14.15 -4.43 10.40
CA ARG A 98 -12.91 -4.45 9.60
C ARG A 98 -12.96 -5.53 8.51
N ALA A 99 -13.45 -6.72 8.87
CA ALA A 99 -13.68 -7.80 7.90
C ALA A 99 -14.61 -7.36 6.78
N GLN A 100 -15.75 -6.76 7.12
CA GLN A 100 -16.77 -6.32 6.16
C GLN A 100 -16.20 -5.30 5.16
N ILE A 101 -15.45 -4.32 5.64
CA ILE A 101 -14.81 -3.32 4.77
C ILE A 101 -13.77 -3.96 3.83
N LEU A 102 -12.97 -4.91 4.34
CA LEU A 102 -12.02 -5.65 3.51
C LEU A 102 -12.73 -6.53 2.45
N TYR A 103 -13.88 -7.11 2.78
CA TYR A 103 -14.72 -7.80 1.79
C TYR A 103 -15.21 -6.85 0.71
N TYR A 104 -15.71 -5.66 1.07
CA TYR A 104 -16.14 -4.66 0.10
C TYR A 104 -14.98 -4.18 -0.80
N LEU A 105 -13.78 -4.02 -0.24
CA LEU A 105 -12.58 -3.71 -1.03
C LEU A 105 -12.30 -4.81 -2.06
N GLY A 106 -12.40 -6.08 -1.67
CA GLY A 106 -12.21 -7.22 -2.56
C GLY A 106 -13.29 -7.30 -3.65
N GLU A 107 -14.55 -7.10 -3.28
CA GLU A 107 -15.70 -7.10 -4.21
C GLU A 107 -15.58 -5.96 -5.22
N ASN A 108 -15.35 -4.72 -4.76
CA ASN A 108 -15.23 -3.56 -5.63
C ASN A 108 -13.99 -3.64 -6.54
N LEU A 109 -12.88 -4.19 -6.06
CA LEU A 109 -11.73 -4.49 -6.90
C LEU A 109 -12.06 -5.55 -7.95
N SER A 110 -12.84 -6.59 -7.59
CA SER A 110 -13.22 -7.66 -8.51
C SER A 110 -14.07 -7.15 -9.68
N ILE A 111 -14.97 -6.20 -9.44
CA ILE A 111 -15.81 -5.58 -10.48
C ILE A 111 -14.93 -4.84 -11.50
N ARG A 112 -13.79 -4.31 -11.08
CA ARG A 112 -12.85 -3.56 -11.91
C ARG A 112 -11.62 -4.36 -12.34
N ALA A 113 -11.63 -5.69 -12.17
CA ALA A 113 -10.45 -6.53 -12.36
C ALA A 113 -9.81 -6.38 -13.75
N ASP A 114 -10.58 -6.34 -14.81
CA ASP A 114 -10.05 -6.18 -16.18
C ASP A 114 -9.42 -4.79 -16.42
N GLU A 115 -9.94 -3.75 -15.77
CA GLU A 115 -9.36 -2.40 -15.80
C GLU A 115 -7.97 -2.38 -15.14
N PHE A 116 -7.87 -2.95 -13.94
CA PHE A 116 -6.59 -3.04 -13.22
C PHE A 116 -5.58 -3.92 -13.96
N ALA A 117 -6.02 -5.07 -14.49
CA ALA A 117 -5.13 -5.95 -15.26
C ALA A 117 -4.58 -5.25 -16.51
N ARG A 118 -5.41 -4.50 -17.23
CA ARG A 118 -4.96 -3.69 -18.36
C ARG A 118 -3.96 -2.63 -17.92
N ARG A 119 -4.24 -1.90 -16.83
CA ARG A 119 -3.35 -0.87 -16.29
C ARG A 119 -1.98 -1.44 -15.92
N ILE A 120 -1.95 -2.59 -15.25
CA ILE A 120 -0.71 -3.28 -14.88
C ILE A 120 0.06 -3.70 -16.12
N SER A 121 -0.60 -4.35 -17.09
CA SER A 121 0.02 -4.78 -18.34
C SER A 121 0.64 -3.60 -19.11
N GLU A 122 -0.07 -2.49 -19.23
CA GLU A 122 0.41 -1.27 -19.90
C GLU A 122 1.63 -0.67 -19.19
N MET A 123 1.65 -0.62 -17.86
CA MET A 123 2.79 -0.06 -17.10
C MET A 123 4.01 -0.98 -17.11
N THR A 124 3.80 -2.24 -16.75
CA THR A 124 4.90 -3.18 -16.46
C THR A 124 5.39 -3.95 -17.69
N GLY A 125 4.55 -4.01 -18.74
CA GLY A 125 4.78 -4.85 -19.90
C GLY A 125 4.61 -6.35 -19.64
N GLN A 126 3.98 -6.73 -18.51
CA GLN A 126 3.53 -8.10 -18.24
C GLN A 126 2.49 -8.51 -19.28
N ASP A 127 2.43 -9.81 -19.57
CA ASP A 127 1.38 -10.31 -20.44
C ASP A 127 0.00 -10.25 -19.74
N SER A 128 -1.07 -10.39 -20.54
CA SER A 128 -2.44 -10.30 -20.04
C SER A 128 -2.77 -11.38 -18.99
N LYS A 129 -2.14 -12.55 -19.07
CA LYS A 129 -2.36 -13.63 -18.11
C LYS A 129 -1.71 -13.33 -16.77
N GLU A 130 -0.47 -12.87 -16.79
CA GLU A 130 0.28 -12.48 -15.59
C GLU A 130 -0.41 -11.33 -14.87
N SER A 131 -0.82 -10.29 -15.62
CA SER A 131 -1.52 -9.13 -15.05
C SER A 131 -2.89 -9.50 -14.44
N LYS A 132 -3.65 -10.41 -15.09
CA LYS A 132 -4.90 -10.93 -14.52
C LYS A 132 -4.68 -11.77 -13.27
N GLU A 133 -3.61 -12.56 -13.24
CA GLU A 133 -3.27 -13.35 -12.05
C GLU A 133 -2.85 -12.45 -10.88
N GLU A 134 -2.10 -11.37 -11.13
CA GLU A 134 -1.74 -10.39 -10.11
C GLU A 134 -3.00 -9.77 -9.46
N VAL A 135 -3.97 -9.34 -10.28
CA VAL A 135 -5.24 -8.80 -9.78
C VAL A 135 -6.03 -9.83 -9.00
N LYS A 136 -6.14 -11.05 -9.52
CA LYS A 136 -6.84 -12.15 -8.86
C LYS A 136 -6.22 -12.46 -7.49
N LEU A 137 -4.90 -12.57 -7.41
CA LEU A 137 -4.19 -12.78 -6.14
C LEU A 137 -4.39 -11.61 -5.17
N SER A 138 -4.48 -10.37 -5.67
CA SER A 138 -4.78 -9.20 -4.85
C SER A 138 -6.18 -9.28 -4.22
N ILE A 139 -7.17 -9.70 -4.98
CA ILE A 139 -8.54 -9.93 -4.49
C ILE A 139 -8.55 -11.07 -3.46
N GLU A 140 -7.89 -12.18 -3.74
CA GLU A 140 -7.77 -13.31 -2.82
C GLU A 140 -7.10 -12.91 -1.51
N ARG A 141 -6.11 -12.01 -1.54
CA ARG A 141 -5.47 -11.45 -0.34
C ARG A 141 -6.45 -10.64 0.50
N LEU A 142 -7.25 -9.77 -0.11
CA LEU A 142 -8.28 -9.01 0.60
C LEU A 142 -9.28 -9.94 1.29
N PHE A 143 -9.82 -10.95 0.60
CA PHE A 143 -10.73 -11.92 1.18
C PHE A 143 -10.06 -12.76 2.28
N THR A 144 -8.81 -13.15 2.09
CA THR A 144 -8.05 -13.90 3.09
C THR A 144 -7.94 -13.11 4.40
N TYR A 145 -7.47 -11.86 4.34
CA TYR A 145 -7.31 -11.04 5.53
C TYR A 145 -8.63 -10.54 6.12
N ALA A 146 -9.68 -10.37 5.29
CA ALA A 146 -11.03 -10.17 5.78
C ALA A 146 -11.49 -11.35 6.64
N GLY A 147 -11.30 -12.59 6.14
CA GLY A 147 -11.61 -13.80 6.89
C GLY A 147 -10.78 -14.01 8.16
N TRP A 148 -9.58 -13.42 8.25
CA TRP A 148 -8.72 -13.50 9.42
C TRP A 148 -9.00 -12.43 10.47
N ALA A 149 -9.63 -11.31 10.14
CA ALA A 149 -9.79 -10.16 11.02
C ALA A 149 -10.44 -10.50 12.37
N ASP A 150 -11.38 -11.44 12.40
CA ASP A 150 -12.09 -11.91 13.60
C ASP A 150 -11.58 -13.23 14.18
N LYS A 151 -10.52 -13.80 13.60
CA LYS A 151 -9.99 -15.12 14.00
C LYS A 151 -8.60 -15.05 14.62
N TYR A 152 -8.04 -13.87 14.73
CA TYR A 152 -6.71 -13.68 15.29
C TYR A 152 -6.78 -13.43 16.79
N ASP A 153 -7.08 -14.51 17.54
CA ASP A 153 -7.33 -14.48 18.97
C ASP A 153 -6.08 -14.23 19.81
N GLY A 154 -6.31 -13.86 21.07
CA GLY A 154 -5.30 -13.86 22.12
C GLY A 154 -5.01 -15.26 22.67
N ALA A 155 -4.22 -15.31 23.71
CA ALA A 155 -3.90 -16.55 24.44
C ALA A 155 -4.13 -16.40 25.95
N VAL A 156 -4.50 -17.51 26.59
CA VAL A 156 -4.59 -17.59 28.02
C VAL A 156 -3.32 -18.26 28.54
N HIS A 157 -2.63 -17.63 29.48
CA HIS A 157 -1.39 -18.13 30.04
C HIS A 157 -1.56 -18.46 31.53
N GLY A 158 -0.92 -19.56 31.97
CA GLY A 158 -0.73 -19.84 33.38
C GLY A 158 0.27 -18.83 33.97
N ALA A 159 -0.08 -18.26 35.13
CA ALA A 159 0.79 -17.33 35.84
C ALA A 159 0.97 -17.82 37.27
N PRO A 160 2.12 -17.59 37.94
CA PRO A 160 2.37 -17.99 39.33
C PRO A 160 1.65 -17.10 40.34
N ILE A 161 0.49 -16.58 39.97
CA ILE A 161 -0.40 -15.72 40.77
C ILE A 161 -1.83 -16.29 40.74
N ARG A 162 -2.63 -15.92 41.76
CA ARG A 162 -4.07 -16.21 41.74
C ARG A 162 -4.74 -15.29 40.69
N GLY A 163 -5.00 -15.83 39.50
CA GLY A 163 -5.66 -15.08 38.42
C GLY A 163 -5.43 -15.73 37.06
N VAL A 164 -5.92 -15.06 36.04
CA VAL A 164 -5.77 -15.45 34.63
C VAL A 164 -4.95 -14.38 33.94
N ALA A 165 -3.88 -14.77 33.26
CA ALA A 165 -3.12 -13.89 32.41
C ALA A 165 -3.61 -14.04 30.95
N LEU A 166 -4.04 -12.95 30.36
CA LEU A 166 -4.50 -12.90 28.96
C LEU A 166 -3.49 -12.12 28.11
N ALA A 167 -2.99 -12.74 27.04
CA ALA A 167 -2.23 -12.07 26.02
C ALA A 167 -3.18 -11.69 24.87
N MET A 168 -3.56 -10.42 24.79
CA MET A 168 -4.43 -9.90 23.75
C MET A 168 -3.60 -9.37 22.58
N LYS A 169 -4.11 -9.55 21.36
CA LYS A 169 -3.51 -8.96 20.15
C LYS A 169 -4.03 -7.54 19.99
N GLU A 170 -3.11 -6.61 19.89
CA GLU A 170 -3.42 -5.20 19.69
C GLU A 170 -2.76 -4.68 18.41
N PRO A 171 -3.36 -3.67 17.73
CA PRO A 171 -2.72 -3.02 16.61
C PRO A 171 -1.42 -2.33 17.05
N VAL A 172 -0.43 -2.31 16.18
CA VAL A 172 0.83 -1.57 16.39
C VAL A 172 0.56 -0.06 16.43
N GLY A 173 -0.33 0.41 15.56
CA GLY A 173 -0.71 1.82 15.45
C GLY A 173 -0.66 2.33 14.01
N THR A 174 0.08 3.41 13.76
CA THR A 174 0.29 3.97 12.42
C THR A 174 1.55 3.41 11.79
N ILE A 175 1.41 2.76 10.63
CA ILE A 175 2.50 2.08 9.92
C ILE A 175 2.87 2.86 8.66
N GLY A 176 4.14 3.25 8.55
CA GLY A 176 4.72 3.75 7.32
C GLY A 176 5.13 2.57 6.43
N ILE A 177 4.70 2.55 5.17
CA ILE A 177 4.92 1.44 4.25
C ILE A 177 5.56 1.96 2.96
N ILE A 178 6.69 1.40 2.57
CA ILE A 178 7.27 1.59 1.23
C ILE A 178 7.12 0.28 0.47
N CYS A 179 6.32 0.32 -0.60
CA CYS A 179 5.98 -0.85 -1.38
C CYS A 179 7.11 -1.28 -2.32
N PRO A 180 7.17 -2.57 -2.68
CA PRO A 180 8.08 -3.06 -3.70
C PRO A 180 7.67 -2.56 -5.10
N ASP A 181 8.63 -2.52 -6.02
CA ASP A 181 8.36 -2.18 -7.41
C ASP A 181 7.81 -3.38 -8.21
N ALA A 182 8.11 -4.59 -7.77
CA ALA A 182 7.56 -5.80 -8.37
C ALA A 182 6.10 -6.00 -7.92
N LEU A 183 5.24 -6.43 -8.86
CA LEU A 183 3.83 -6.71 -8.62
C LEU A 183 3.13 -5.54 -7.90
N PRO A 184 3.02 -4.36 -8.55
CA PRO A 184 2.71 -3.09 -7.88
C PRO A 184 1.34 -3.07 -7.18
N LEU A 185 0.35 -3.80 -7.68
CA LEU A 185 -0.94 -3.93 -7.01
C LEU A 185 -0.89 -4.98 -5.89
N LEU A 186 -0.39 -6.18 -6.19
CA LEU A 186 -0.33 -7.28 -5.22
C LEU A 186 0.59 -6.93 -4.06
N GLY A 187 1.73 -6.29 -4.32
CA GLY A 187 2.66 -5.83 -3.29
C GLY A 187 1.98 -4.86 -2.33
N LEU A 188 1.29 -3.85 -2.84
CA LEU A 188 0.56 -2.88 -2.04
C LEU A 188 -0.55 -3.55 -1.22
N ILE A 189 -1.43 -4.34 -1.86
CA ILE A 189 -2.56 -5.01 -1.18
C ILE A 189 -2.05 -5.99 -0.11
N SER A 190 -0.97 -6.73 -0.38
CA SER A 190 -0.40 -7.68 0.58
C SER A 190 0.15 -7.03 1.84
N LEU A 191 0.46 -5.73 1.79
CA LEU A 191 0.95 -4.95 2.93
C LEU A 191 -0.18 -4.24 3.68
N ILE A 192 -1.13 -3.63 2.95
CA ILE A 192 -2.21 -2.90 3.63
C ILE A 192 -3.29 -3.84 4.20
N ALA A 193 -3.63 -4.94 3.55
CA ALA A 193 -4.72 -5.80 3.98
C ALA A 193 -4.49 -6.40 5.40
N PRO A 194 -3.32 -6.97 5.74
CA PRO A 194 -3.04 -7.42 7.11
C PRO A 194 -3.00 -6.27 8.11
N ALA A 195 -2.45 -5.12 7.74
CA ALA A 195 -2.42 -3.95 8.61
C ALA A 195 -3.84 -3.49 8.99
N LEU A 196 -4.72 -3.36 7.98
CA LEU A 196 -6.11 -2.96 8.18
C LEU A 196 -6.92 -3.97 8.98
N SER A 197 -6.76 -5.27 8.70
CA SER A 197 -7.47 -6.33 9.41
C SER A 197 -7.22 -6.30 10.93
N MET A 198 -6.00 -5.90 11.32
CA MET A 198 -5.58 -5.79 12.72
C MET A 198 -5.86 -4.42 13.35
N GLY A 199 -6.47 -3.48 12.61
CA GLY A 199 -6.85 -2.17 13.15
C GLY A 199 -5.74 -1.11 13.08
N ASN A 200 -4.69 -1.33 12.30
CA ASN A 200 -3.66 -0.33 12.06
C ASN A 200 -4.10 0.69 11.00
N THR A 201 -3.51 1.88 11.04
CA THR A 201 -3.60 2.88 9.97
C THR A 201 -2.31 2.92 9.18
N CYS A 202 -2.37 3.31 7.90
CA CYS A 202 -1.24 3.21 6.99
C CYS A 202 -0.93 4.53 6.29
N VAL A 203 0.35 4.85 6.20
CA VAL A 203 0.93 5.84 5.27
C VAL A 203 1.77 5.07 4.27
N VAL A 204 1.32 5.03 3.02
CA VAL A 204 1.86 4.14 1.99
C VAL A 204 2.50 4.94 0.86
N VAL A 205 3.73 4.62 0.56
CA VAL A 205 4.42 5.06 -0.65
C VAL A 205 4.40 3.88 -1.62
N PRO A 206 3.60 3.93 -2.69
CA PRO A 206 3.49 2.85 -3.66
C PRO A 206 4.77 2.70 -4.49
N SER A 207 4.80 1.71 -5.37
CA SER A 207 5.89 1.53 -6.34
C SER A 207 6.22 2.83 -7.05
N GLU A 208 7.49 3.21 -7.09
CA GLU A 208 7.94 4.44 -7.74
C GLU A 208 7.75 4.40 -9.26
N PRO A 209 8.16 3.34 -9.99
CA PRO A 209 7.98 3.26 -11.44
C PRO A 209 6.55 2.92 -11.86
N PHE A 210 5.74 2.28 -11.01
CA PHE A 210 4.42 1.74 -11.36
C PHE A 210 3.29 2.18 -10.41
N PRO A 211 3.13 3.48 -10.13
CA PRO A 211 2.20 3.94 -9.09
C PRO A 211 0.73 4.00 -9.55
N LEU A 212 0.44 3.87 -10.86
CA LEU A 212 -0.91 4.13 -11.37
C LEU A 212 -1.96 3.13 -10.86
N SER A 213 -1.59 1.87 -10.63
CA SER A 213 -2.50 0.89 -10.00
C SER A 213 -2.89 1.31 -8.58
N ALA A 214 -1.98 1.93 -7.83
CA ALA A 214 -2.28 2.47 -6.51
C ALA A 214 -3.21 3.69 -6.58
N THR A 215 -3.04 4.58 -7.58
CA THR A 215 -3.92 5.73 -7.75
C THR A 215 -5.33 5.33 -8.22
N ASP A 216 -5.45 4.25 -8.98
CA ASP A 216 -6.74 3.72 -9.41
C ASP A 216 -7.54 3.09 -8.23
N LEU A 217 -6.86 2.69 -7.13
CA LEU A 217 -7.50 2.20 -5.91
C LEU A 217 -8.27 3.27 -5.12
N TYR A 218 -8.06 4.56 -5.37
CA TYR A 218 -8.76 5.62 -4.62
C TYR A 218 -10.27 5.45 -4.67
N GLN A 219 -10.82 5.15 -5.86
CA GLN A 219 -12.25 4.89 -6.01
C GLN A 219 -12.69 3.61 -5.28
N VAL A 220 -11.85 2.58 -5.26
CA VAL A 220 -12.15 1.35 -4.53
C VAL A 220 -12.23 1.64 -3.03
N PHE A 221 -11.33 2.45 -2.48
CA PHE A 221 -11.38 2.87 -1.07
C PHE A 221 -12.63 3.68 -0.75
N GLU A 222 -12.95 4.67 -1.61
CA GLU A 222 -14.12 5.53 -1.43
C GLU A 222 -15.44 4.77 -1.50
N THR A 223 -15.54 3.77 -2.39
CA THR A 223 -16.77 2.98 -2.58
C THR A 223 -16.90 1.79 -1.62
N SER A 224 -15.89 1.53 -0.79
CA SER A 224 -15.86 0.39 0.14
C SER A 224 -16.03 0.81 1.60
N ASP A 225 -16.51 2.02 1.85
CA ASP A 225 -16.72 2.57 3.20
C ASP A 225 -15.46 2.58 4.08
N LEU A 226 -14.26 2.62 3.46
CA LEU A 226 -13.02 2.73 4.19
C LEU A 226 -12.94 4.10 4.88
N PRO A 227 -12.82 4.17 6.23
CA PRO A 227 -12.82 5.45 6.91
C PRO A 227 -11.67 6.35 6.48
N SER A 228 -11.95 7.64 6.38
CA SER A 228 -10.96 8.66 5.98
C SER A 228 -9.72 8.61 6.88
N GLY A 229 -8.53 8.60 6.27
CA GLY A 229 -7.25 8.58 6.97
C GLY A 229 -6.74 7.18 7.38
N VAL A 230 -7.56 6.13 7.29
CA VAL A 230 -7.10 4.75 7.59
C VAL A 230 -6.02 4.31 6.61
N VAL A 231 -6.17 4.63 5.33
CA VAL A 231 -5.11 4.50 4.32
C VAL A 231 -4.82 5.85 3.71
N ASN A 232 -3.54 6.20 3.64
CA ASN A 232 -3.05 7.41 2.99
C ASN A 232 -2.00 7.01 1.96
N LEU A 233 -2.15 7.43 0.71
CA LEU A 233 -1.24 7.11 -0.39
C LEU A 233 -0.50 8.36 -0.84
N VAL A 234 0.83 8.31 -0.76
CA VAL A 234 1.73 9.38 -1.17
C VAL A 234 2.61 8.88 -2.29
N THR A 235 2.27 9.19 -3.55
CA THR A 235 3.15 8.91 -4.68
C THR A 235 4.37 9.80 -4.59
N ALA A 236 5.57 9.21 -4.59
CA ALA A 236 6.83 9.93 -4.45
C ALA A 236 8.00 9.09 -4.97
N ARG A 237 9.14 9.73 -5.17
CA ARG A 237 10.40 9.03 -5.34
C ARG A 237 10.87 8.50 -3.99
N HIS A 238 11.14 7.21 -3.89
CA HIS A 238 11.47 6.56 -2.63
C HIS A 238 12.65 7.22 -1.92
N GLY A 239 13.70 7.57 -2.67
CA GLY A 239 14.88 8.23 -2.11
C GLY A 239 14.62 9.62 -1.52
N GLU A 240 13.58 10.33 -1.97
CA GLU A 240 13.27 11.70 -1.49
C GLU A 240 12.44 11.69 -0.19
N VAL A 241 11.67 10.62 0.06
CA VAL A 241 10.74 10.57 1.20
C VAL A 241 11.15 9.58 2.29
N ILE A 242 12.12 8.69 1.99
CA ILE A 242 12.51 7.61 2.90
C ILE A 242 12.96 8.11 4.27
N GLU A 243 13.81 9.15 4.30
CA GLU A 243 14.29 9.72 5.57
C GLU A 243 13.15 10.35 6.37
N SER A 244 12.23 11.03 5.66
CA SER A 244 11.10 11.69 6.31
C SER A 244 10.07 10.69 6.85
N LEU A 245 9.91 9.55 6.18
CA LEU A 245 9.01 8.49 6.63
C LEU A 245 9.64 7.68 7.76
N SER A 246 10.89 7.21 7.58
CA SER A 246 11.54 6.33 8.55
C SER A 246 11.89 7.02 9.87
N GLY A 247 12.24 8.30 9.81
CA GLY A 247 12.53 9.11 11.00
C GLY A 247 11.35 9.87 11.58
N HIS A 248 10.10 9.54 11.17
CA HIS A 248 8.93 10.27 11.66
C HIS A 248 8.53 9.77 13.06
N MET A 249 8.62 10.63 14.06
CA MET A 249 8.40 10.29 15.48
C MET A 249 6.96 9.82 15.81
N ASP A 250 5.99 10.14 14.96
CA ASP A 250 4.57 9.78 15.16
C ASP A 250 4.16 8.53 14.35
N LEU A 251 5.13 7.80 13.77
CA LEU A 251 4.92 6.45 13.24
C LEU A 251 5.30 5.42 14.31
N ASP A 252 4.49 4.38 14.43
CA ASP A 252 4.72 3.30 15.38
C ASP A 252 5.54 2.15 14.77
N ALA A 253 5.57 2.05 13.44
CA ALA A 253 6.39 1.09 12.70
C ALA A 253 6.66 1.54 11.26
N VAL A 254 7.72 1.02 10.68
CA VAL A 254 8.06 1.19 9.25
C VAL A 254 8.24 -0.18 8.61
N TRP A 255 7.54 -0.41 7.50
CA TRP A 255 7.67 -1.60 6.67
C TRP A 255 8.31 -1.19 5.33
N TYR A 256 9.54 -1.63 5.13
CA TYR A 256 10.31 -1.28 3.95
C TYR A 256 10.50 -2.48 3.04
N PHE A 257 9.98 -2.38 1.81
CA PHE A 257 10.09 -3.39 0.75
C PHE A 257 10.69 -2.82 -0.54
N GLY A 258 11.35 -1.70 -0.45
CA GLY A 258 12.05 -1.06 -1.57
C GLY A 258 13.43 -1.68 -1.87
N SER A 259 14.29 -0.91 -2.51
CA SER A 259 15.63 -1.37 -2.89
C SER A 259 16.55 -1.61 -1.70
N SER A 260 17.39 -2.63 -1.76
CA SER A 260 18.37 -2.95 -0.70
C SER A 260 19.33 -1.79 -0.37
N GLY A 261 19.57 -0.88 -1.31
CA GLY A 261 20.46 0.27 -1.11
C GLY A 261 19.96 1.29 -0.07
N LEU A 262 18.67 1.32 0.19
CA LEU A 262 18.06 2.22 1.18
C LEU A 262 17.74 1.52 2.52
N SER A 263 17.88 0.20 2.61
CA SER A 263 17.61 -0.54 3.86
C SER A 263 18.42 -0.04 5.04
N ALA A 264 19.71 0.18 4.84
CA ALA A 264 20.59 0.68 5.90
C ALA A 264 20.19 2.09 6.41
N THR A 265 19.61 2.92 5.54
CA THR A 265 19.08 4.24 5.93
C THR A 265 17.83 4.06 6.81
N VAL A 266 16.93 3.15 6.43
CA VAL A 266 15.73 2.84 7.22
C VAL A 266 16.12 2.31 8.59
N GLU A 267 16.97 1.29 8.65
CA GLU A 267 17.44 0.68 9.92
C GLU A 267 18.13 1.68 10.88
N LYS A 268 18.75 2.71 10.32
CA LYS A 268 19.42 3.74 11.13
C LYS A 268 18.42 4.76 11.70
N LEU A 269 17.32 5.01 11.03
CA LEU A 269 16.39 6.10 11.34
C LEU A 269 15.14 5.63 12.09
N SER A 270 14.78 4.34 12.00
CA SER A 270 13.60 3.74 12.64
C SER A 270 13.81 3.29 14.08
#